data_2ab52903eae44ebaba268150ec2889cc
#
_entry.id   2ab52903eae44ebaba268150ec2889cc
#
_cell.length_a   1.000
_cell.length_b   1.000
_cell.length_c   1.000
_cell.angle_alpha   90.00
_cell.angle_beta   90.00
_cell.angle_gamma   90.00
#
_symmetry.space_group_name_H-M   'P 1'
#
loop_
_entity.id
_entity.type
_entity.pdbx_description
1 polymer ?
#
loop_
_entity_poly.entity_id
_entity_poly.type
_entity_poly.pdbx_seq_one_letter_code
_entity_poly.pdbx_strand_id
1 'polypeptide(L)'
;NPRTFEISACQNFQLVDNRKDLARMFKKGEEIIAFDTLEQMRDQIEYYLYNPDERNAIALKSFQRVLKEHTMEHRMQELLLHVFLGRRSALDSIGQAQRDPLDYCIEQAGENTDLGQYLHQFKGQHSFSLKTVVDHIHQGEGALDQKETLILMMDQIVKEKI
;
A
#
# COMPACT_ATOMS: atom_id res chain seq x y z
N ASN A 1 4.05 -21.39 -9.45
CA ASN A 1 5.35 -21.45 -10.08
C ASN A 1 5.49 -20.26 -11.04
N PRO A 2 6.50 -19.39 -10.91
CA PRO A 2 6.69 -18.23 -11.80
C PRO A 2 6.88 -18.63 -13.26
N ARG A 3 7.43 -19.81 -13.54
CA ARG A 3 7.60 -20.32 -14.91
C ARG A 3 6.33 -20.34 -15.74
N THR A 4 5.16 -20.58 -15.13
CA THR A 4 3.88 -20.54 -15.84
C THR A 4 3.64 -19.18 -16.49
N PHE A 5 3.98 -18.10 -15.80
CA PHE A 5 3.85 -16.74 -16.33
C PHE A 5 4.96 -16.40 -17.32
N GLU A 6 6.19 -16.86 -17.06
CA GLU A 6 7.34 -16.64 -17.95
C GLU A 6 7.15 -17.30 -19.31
N ILE A 7 6.70 -18.57 -19.35
CA ILE A 7 6.41 -19.27 -20.59
C ILE A 7 5.30 -18.57 -21.37
N SER A 8 4.22 -18.16 -20.69
CA SER A 8 3.12 -17.40 -21.31
C SER A 8 3.58 -16.03 -21.80
N ALA A 9 4.46 -15.33 -21.06
CA ALA A 9 5.01 -14.04 -21.45
C ALA A 9 5.91 -14.14 -22.70
N CYS A 10 6.51 -15.32 -22.96
CA CYS A 10 7.24 -15.60 -24.18
C CYS A 10 6.33 -16.07 -25.35
N GLN A 11 5.00 -15.98 -25.19
CA GLN A 11 4.02 -16.44 -26.17
C GLN A 11 4.19 -17.91 -26.54
N ASN A 12 4.59 -18.74 -25.58
CA ASN A 12 4.75 -20.17 -25.77
C ASN A 12 3.58 -20.95 -25.18
N PHE A 13 3.22 -22.02 -25.86
CA PHE A 13 2.23 -22.99 -25.39
C PHE A 13 2.81 -23.84 -24.26
N GLN A 14 1.97 -24.16 -23.27
CA GLN A 14 2.34 -25.04 -22.16
C GLN A 14 1.18 -25.95 -21.75
N LEU A 15 1.54 -27.14 -21.34
CA LEU A 15 0.70 -28.06 -20.60
C LEU A 15 1.11 -28.02 -19.13
N VAL A 16 0.13 -27.91 -18.23
CA VAL A 16 0.39 -27.79 -16.80
C VAL A 16 -0.45 -28.78 -16.00
N ASP A 17 0.06 -29.22 -14.87
CA ASP A 17 -0.73 -30.01 -13.94
C ASP A 17 -1.88 -29.15 -13.35
N ASN A 18 -3.04 -29.77 -13.21
CA ASN A 18 -4.23 -29.10 -12.72
C ASN A 18 -4.10 -28.76 -11.23
N ARG A 19 -3.95 -27.48 -10.89
CA ARG A 19 -3.89 -26.95 -9.52
C ARG A 19 -5.08 -26.06 -9.22
N LYS A 20 -5.49 -26.03 -7.95
CA LYS A 20 -6.66 -25.24 -7.48
C LYS A 20 -6.56 -23.77 -7.87
N ASP A 21 -5.37 -23.18 -7.77
CA ASP A 21 -5.16 -21.75 -8.04
C ASP A 21 -5.08 -21.41 -9.53
N LEU A 22 -4.89 -22.41 -10.41
CA LEU A 22 -4.74 -22.18 -11.84
C LEU A 22 -5.95 -21.46 -12.45
N ALA A 23 -7.16 -21.84 -12.03
CA ALA A 23 -8.41 -21.24 -12.52
C ALA A 23 -8.59 -19.77 -12.11
N ARG A 24 -7.88 -19.30 -11.09
CA ARG A 24 -7.86 -17.88 -10.69
C ARG A 24 -6.94 -17.04 -11.58
N MET A 25 -5.98 -17.65 -12.22
CA MET A 25 -4.92 -16.99 -13.00
C MET A 25 -5.19 -17.06 -14.49
N PHE A 26 -5.69 -18.20 -14.99
CA PHE A 26 -5.93 -18.47 -16.40
C PHE A 26 -7.25 -19.18 -16.61
N LYS A 27 -7.87 -18.95 -17.76
CA LYS A 27 -9.03 -19.74 -18.21
C LYS A 27 -8.56 -21.07 -18.79
N LYS A 28 -8.86 -22.16 -18.06
CA LYS A 28 -8.50 -23.52 -18.51
C LYS A 28 -9.20 -23.87 -19.81
N GLY A 29 -8.49 -24.48 -20.74
CA GLY A 29 -8.97 -24.85 -22.07
C GLY A 29 -8.95 -23.71 -23.10
N GLU A 30 -8.77 -22.45 -22.68
CA GLU A 30 -8.72 -21.29 -23.58
C GLU A 30 -7.38 -20.56 -23.55
N GLU A 31 -6.83 -20.34 -22.36
CA GLU A 31 -5.59 -19.59 -22.14
C GLU A 31 -4.44 -20.52 -21.69
N ILE A 32 -4.80 -21.64 -21.08
CA ILE A 32 -3.84 -22.66 -20.64
C ILE A 32 -4.50 -24.04 -20.68
N ILE A 33 -3.71 -25.05 -21.00
CA ILE A 33 -4.19 -26.43 -21.01
C ILE A 33 -3.68 -27.14 -19.77
N ALA A 34 -4.61 -27.70 -19.00
CA ALA A 34 -4.31 -28.42 -17.77
C ALA A 34 -4.65 -29.91 -17.91
N PHE A 35 -3.87 -30.75 -17.25
CA PHE A 35 -4.10 -32.19 -17.20
C PHE A 35 -4.19 -32.67 -15.74
N ASP A 36 -4.98 -33.70 -15.51
CA ASP A 36 -5.15 -34.38 -14.22
C ASP A 36 -4.39 -35.71 -14.13
N THR A 37 -4.20 -36.39 -15.27
CA THR A 37 -3.54 -37.67 -15.33
C THR A 37 -2.44 -37.68 -16.40
N LEU A 38 -1.49 -38.62 -16.29
CA LEU A 38 -0.44 -38.80 -17.29
C LEU A 38 -0.99 -39.27 -18.65
N GLU A 39 -2.08 -40.01 -18.67
CA GLU A 39 -2.75 -40.40 -19.90
C GLU A 39 -3.31 -39.19 -20.62
N GLN A 40 -4.04 -38.35 -19.90
CA GLN A 40 -4.57 -37.08 -20.44
C GLN A 40 -3.43 -36.18 -20.95
N MET A 41 -2.32 -36.09 -20.22
CA MET A 41 -1.16 -35.31 -20.66
C MET A 41 -0.62 -35.85 -22.01
N ARG A 42 -0.50 -37.16 -22.15
CA ARG A 42 -0.01 -37.78 -23.40
C ARG A 42 -0.95 -37.49 -24.56
N ASP A 43 -2.25 -37.68 -24.37
CA ASP A 43 -3.25 -37.42 -25.39
C ASP A 43 -3.28 -35.94 -25.83
N GLN A 44 -3.14 -35.03 -24.89
CA GLN A 44 -3.04 -33.60 -25.17
C GLN A 44 -1.75 -33.21 -25.90
N ILE A 45 -0.60 -33.83 -25.55
CA ILE A 45 0.65 -33.66 -26.30
C ILE A 45 0.46 -34.07 -27.76
N GLU A 46 -0.06 -35.27 -27.99
CA GLU A 46 -0.31 -35.76 -29.33
C GLU A 46 -1.26 -34.84 -30.10
N TYR A 47 -2.38 -34.46 -29.50
CA TYR A 47 -3.36 -33.55 -30.10
C TYR A 47 -2.74 -32.23 -30.53
N TYR A 48 -2.04 -31.52 -29.64
CA TYR A 48 -1.49 -30.18 -29.93
C TYR A 48 -0.23 -30.20 -30.80
N LEU A 49 0.42 -31.37 -30.98
CA LEU A 49 1.45 -31.52 -31.99
C LEU A 49 0.86 -31.51 -33.41
N TYR A 50 -0.34 -32.10 -33.62
CA TYR A 50 -1.02 -32.14 -34.90
C TYR A 50 -1.95 -30.93 -35.14
N ASN A 51 -2.22 -30.08 -34.13
CA ASN A 51 -3.08 -28.91 -34.22
C ASN A 51 -2.33 -27.62 -33.88
N PRO A 52 -1.33 -27.17 -34.69
CA PRO A 52 -0.48 -26.05 -34.38
C PRO A 52 -1.22 -24.72 -34.33
N ASP A 53 -2.27 -24.50 -35.12
CA ASP A 53 -3.05 -23.27 -35.16
C ASP A 53 -3.79 -23.06 -33.84
N GLU A 54 -4.44 -24.07 -33.33
CA GLU A 54 -5.13 -23.99 -32.03
C GLU A 54 -4.13 -23.81 -30.90
N ARG A 55 -3.02 -24.54 -30.92
CA ARG A 55 -1.91 -24.39 -29.97
C ARG A 55 -1.41 -22.93 -29.92
N ASN A 56 -1.19 -22.33 -31.10
CA ASN A 56 -0.70 -20.95 -31.21
C ASN A 56 -1.76 -19.94 -30.75
N ALA A 57 -3.04 -20.19 -31.01
CA ALA A 57 -4.13 -19.35 -30.54
C ALA A 57 -4.23 -19.35 -29.02
N ILE A 58 -4.05 -20.51 -28.36
CA ILE A 58 -4.00 -20.64 -26.90
C ILE A 58 -2.80 -19.87 -26.34
N ALA A 59 -1.61 -20.06 -26.93
CA ALA A 59 -0.40 -19.35 -26.53
C ALA A 59 -0.55 -17.81 -26.61
N LEU A 60 -1.19 -17.32 -27.67
CA LEU A 60 -1.49 -15.88 -27.84
C LEU A 60 -2.43 -15.37 -26.74
N LYS A 61 -3.51 -16.10 -26.45
CA LYS A 61 -4.45 -15.71 -25.38
C LYS A 61 -3.76 -15.72 -24.01
N SER A 62 -2.92 -16.72 -23.74
CA SER A 62 -2.10 -16.81 -22.52
C SER A 62 -1.17 -15.59 -22.37
N PHE A 63 -0.48 -15.22 -23.44
CA PHE A 63 0.37 -14.04 -23.50
C PHE A 63 -0.40 -12.75 -23.20
N GLN A 64 -1.53 -12.53 -23.85
CA GLN A 64 -2.38 -11.37 -23.63
C GLN A 64 -2.87 -11.29 -22.18
N ARG A 65 -3.24 -12.44 -21.59
CA ARG A 65 -3.65 -12.54 -20.19
C ARG A 65 -2.55 -12.09 -19.24
N VAL A 66 -1.32 -12.58 -19.44
CA VAL A 66 -0.17 -12.25 -18.59
C VAL A 66 0.17 -10.78 -18.66
N LEU A 67 0.21 -10.19 -19.84
CA LEU A 67 0.49 -8.77 -20.00
C LEU A 67 -0.58 -7.89 -19.35
N LYS A 68 -1.84 -8.28 -19.43
CA LYS A 68 -2.96 -7.51 -18.91
C LYS A 68 -3.09 -7.57 -17.39
N GLU A 69 -2.81 -8.73 -16.76
CA GLU A 69 -3.21 -8.95 -15.36
C GLU A 69 -2.10 -9.57 -14.48
N HIS A 70 -0.97 -10.00 -15.06
CA HIS A 70 0.02 -10.78 -14.32
C HIS A 70 1.45 -10.30 -14.48
N THR A 71 1.65 -9.03 -14.81
CA THR A 71 2.99 -8.43 -14.81
C THR A 71 3.52 -8.28 -13.38
N MET A 72 4.82 -8.10 -13.24
CA MET A 72 5.45 -7.82 -11.94
C MET A 72 4.83 -6.57 -11.27
N GLU A 73 4.47 -5.57 -12.07
CA GLU A 73 3.80 -4.36 -11.59
C GLU A 73 2.44 -4.69 -10.93
N HIS A 74 1.58 -5.47 -11.61
CA HIS A 74 0.30 -5.90 -11.04
C HIS A 74 0.49 -6.69 -9.73
N ARG A 75 1.48 -7.57 -9.67
CA ARG A 75 1.79 -8.34 -8.46
C ARG A 75 2.28 -7.44 -7.33
N MET A 76 3.11 -6.45 -7.63
CA MET A 76 3.60 -5.50 -6.64
C MET A 76 2.45 -4.63 -6.12
N GLN A 77 1.58 -4.14 -7.01
CA GLN A 77 0.39 -3.37 -6.60
C GLN A 77 -0.53 -4.19 -5.69
N GLU A 78 -0.81 -5.45 -6.04
CA GLU A 78 -1.63 -6.35 -5.23
C GLU A 78 -1.00 -6.59 -3.84
N LEU A 79 0.31 -6.85 -3.80
CA LEU A 79 1.06 -7.03 -2.55
C LEU A 79 1.00 -5.78 -1.67
N LEU A 80 1.32 -4.63 -2.24
CA LEU A 80 1.32 -3.35 -1.53
C LEU A 80 -0.07 -3.01 -1.00
N LEU A 81 -1.11 -3.23 -1.80
CA LEU A 81 -2.49 -3.02 -1.38
C LEU A 81 -2.86 -3.94 -0.21
N HIS A 82 -2.47 -5.21 -0.26
CA HIS A 82 -2.74 -6.18 0.80
C HIS A 82 -2.03 -5.81 2.11
N VAL A 83 -0.76 -5.40 2.02
CA VAL A 83 0.03 -4.92 3.16
C VAL A 83 -0.59 -3.64 3.72
N PHE A 84 -0.94 -2.68 2.87
CA PHE A 84 -1.54 -1.41 3.28
C PHE A 84 -2.87 -1.63 4.01
N LEU A 85 -3.79 -2.42 3.43
CA LEU A 85 -5.07 -2.70 4.05
C LEU A 85 -4.95 -3.52 5.35
N GLY A 86 -4.04 -4.50 5.38
CA GLY A 86 -3.83 -5.36 6.55
C GLY A 86 -3.03 -4.72 7.68
N ARG A 87 -2.29 -3.66 7.41
CA ARG A 87 -1.39 -3.00 8.37
C ARG A 87 -1.60 -1.49 8.49
N ARG A 88 -2.74 -0.99 8.01
CA ARG A 88 -3.02 0.45 7.96
C ARG A 88 -2.81 1.15 9.30
N SER A 89 -3.36 0.61 10.39
CA SER A 89 -3.20 1.20 11.72
C SER A 89 -1.74 1.24 12.21
N ALA A 90 -0.95 0.22 11.86
CA ALA A 90 0.47 0.20 12.21
C ALA A 90 1.28 1.20 11.35
N LEU A 91 0.94 1.35 10.08
CA LEU A 91 1.57 2.33 9.19
C LEU A 91 1.23 3.76 9.62
N ASP A 92 -0.02 4.01 10.01
CA ASP A 92 -0.45 5.31 10.53
C ASP A 92 0.31 5.65 11.83
N SER A 93 0.48 4.70 12.74
CA SER A 93 1.26 4.92 13.98
C SER A 93 2.75 5.17 13.72
N ILE A 94 3.36 4.48 12.76
CA ILE A 94 4.75 4.74 12.35
C ILE A 94 4.86 6.14 11.71
N GLY A 95 3.92 6.49 10.84
CA GLY A 95 3.87 7.81 10.21
C GLY A 95 3.72 8.95 11.23
N GLN A 96 2.90 8.74 12.25
CA GLN A 96 2.73 9.70 13.34
C GLN A 96 3.99 9.80 14.23
N ALA A 97 4.64 8.68 14.53
CA ALA A 97 5.87 8.65 15.34
C ALA A 97 7.08 9.30 14.63
N GLN A 98 7.07 9.36 13.31
CA GLN A 98 8.14 9.98 12.51
C GLN A 98 7.90 11.46 12.20
N ARG A 99 6.67 11.97 12.42
CA ARG A 99 6.37 13.40 12.25
C ARG A 99 6.88 14.21 13.44
N ASP A 100 7.46 15.35 13.15
CA ASP A 100 7.72 16.34 14.21
C ASP A 100 6.38 16.70 14.85
N PRO A 101 6.23 16.56 16.17
CA PRO A 101 4.99 16.92 16.87
C PRO A 101 4.52 18.35 16.59
N LEU A 102 5.44 19.26 16.36
CA LEU A 102 5.15 20.65 16.01
C LEU A 102 4.55 20.76 14.61
N ASP A 103 5.12 20.12 13.61
CA ASP A 103 4.59 20.13 12.24
C ASP A 103 3.19 19.53 12.18
N TYR A 104 2.94 18.45 12.93
CA TYR A 104 1.59 17.90 13.08
C TYR A 104 0.60 18.90 13.70
N CYS A 105 1.00 19.60 14.77
CA CYS A 105 0.14 20.60 15.41
C CYS A 105 -0.15 21.78 14.48
N ILE A 106 0.82 22.25 13.69
CA ILE A 106 0.64 23.32 12.71
C ILE A 106 -0.33 22.89 11.61
N GLU A 107 -0.19 21.67 11.08
CA GLU A 107 -1.09 21.12 10.06
C GLU A 107 -2.54 21.03 10.58
N GLN A 108 -2.74 20.56 11.82
CA GLN A 108 -4.08 20.48 12.45
C GLN A 108 -4.68 21.85 12.76
N ALA A 109 -3.87 22.79 13.17
CA ALA A 109 -4.30 24.16 13.43
C ALA A 109 -4.64 24.94 12.14
N GLY A 110 -4.03 24.53 11.00
CA GLY A 110 -4.06 25.23 9.72
C GLY A 110 -2.95 26.28 9.63
N GLU A 111 -2.07 26.15 8.66
CA GLU A 111 -0.87 27.00 8.49
C GLU A 111 -1.16 28.50 8.45
N ASN A 112 -2.31 28.88 7.89
CA ASN A 112 -2.73 30.29 7.73
C ASN A 112 -3.58 30.82 8.88
N THR A 113 -3.87 30.02 9.90
CA THR A 113 -4.62 30.48 11.07
C THR A 113 -3.70 31.17 12.06
N ASP A 114 -4.28 31.98 12.92
CA ASP A 114 -3.54 32.66 13.99
C ASP A 114 -2.80 31.69 14.91
N LEU A 115 -3.40 30.53 15.18
CA LEU A 115 -2.77 29.48 15.99
C LEU A 115 -1.61 28.79 15.23
N GLY A 116 -1.80 28.48 13.94
CA GLY A 116 -0.75 27.92 13.12
C GLY A 116 0.45 28.85 13.01
N GLN A 117 0.22 30.15 12.76
CA GLN A 117 1.27 31.16 12.73
C GLN A 117 1.98 31.30 14.08
N TYR A 118 1.25 31.23 15.18
CA TYR A 118 1.82 31.26 16.53
C TYR A 118 2.72 30.04 16.79
N LEU A 119 2.30 28.84 16.34
CA LEU A 119 3.10 27.63 16.49
C LEU A 119 4.37 27.65 15.64
N HIS A 120 4.40 28.37 14.53
CA HIS A 120 5.59 28.47 13.67
C HIS A 120 6.81 29.06 14.37
N GLN A 121 6.64 29.91 15.38
CA GLN A 121 7.75 30.49 16.15
C GLN A 121 8.57 29.43 16.94
N PHE A 122 8.00 28.26 17.19
CA PHE A 122 8.67 27.16 17.88
C PHE A 122 9.47 26.24 16.95
N LYS A 123 9.46 26.47 15.62
CA LYS A 123 10.25 25.68 14.67
C LYS A 123 11.75 25.80 14.97
N GLY A 124 12.41 24.63 14.97
CA GLY A 124 13.85 24.53 15.24
C GLY A 124 14.20 24.27 16.71
N GLN A 125 13.26 24.13 17.60
CA GLN A 125 13.51 23.68 18.97
C GLN A 125 13.66 22.15 19.00
N HIS A 126 14.64 21.64 19.74
CA HIS A 126 14.96 20.21 19.77
C HIS A 126 13.89 19.30 20.36
N SER A 127 12.92 19.86 21.10
CA SER A 127 11.76 19.12 21.61
C SER A 127 10.57 20.04 21.73
N PHE A 128 9.53 19.78 20.93
CA PHE A 128 8.26 20.50 21.05
C PHE A 128 7.27 19.70 21.93
N SER A 129 6.68 20.39 22.90
CA SER A 129 5.63 19.83 23.76
C SER A 129 4.70 20.96 24.23
N LEU A 130 3.51 20.61 24.73
CA LEU A 130 2.62 21.60 25.35
C LEU A 130 3.33 22.40 26.45
N LYS A 131 4.17 21.73 27.23
CA LYS A 131 4.99 22.37 28.29
C LYS A 131 5.91 23.44 27.72
N THR A 132 6.53 23.22 26.57
CA THR A 132 7.41 24.21 25.91
C THR A 132 6.64 25.50 25.59
N VAL A 133 5.41 25.36 25.09
CA VAL A 133 4.54 26.49 24.77
C VAL A 133 4.09 27.21 26.05
N VAL A 134 3.70 26.49 27.08
CA VAL A 134 3.29 27.01 28.37
C VAL A 134 4.46 27.75 29.05
N ASP A 135 5.66 27.16 29.05
CA ASP A 135 6.85 27.82 29.62
C ASP A 135 7.19 29.12 28.86
N HIS A 136 7.01 29.14 27.53
CA HIS A 136 7.19 30.33 26.72
C HIS A 136 6.17 31.44 27.09
N ILE A 137 4.89 31.09 27.26
CA ILE A 137 3.85 32.02 27.69
C ILE A 137 4.15 32.61 29.06
N HIS A 138 4.62 31.77 30.01
CA HIS A 138 4.99 32.23 31.37
C HIS A 138 6.22 33.14 31.41
N GLN A 139 7.10 33.07 30.38
CA GLN A 139 8.29 33.92 30.26
C GLN A 139 7.99 35.26 29.54
N GLY A 140 6.85 35.33 28.84
CA GLY A 140 6.42 36.55 28.16
C GLY A 140 6.06 37.68 29.13
N GLU A 141 6.37 38.92 28.75
CA GLU A 141 5.95 40.12 29.47
C GLU A 141 4.74 40.73 28.77
N GLY A 142 3.63 40.96 29.50
CA GLY A 142 2.45 41.61 28.96
C GLY A 142 1.14 40.93 29.34
N ALA A 143 0.04 41.41 28.75
CA ALA A 143 -1.28 40.82 28.93
C ALA A 143 -1.41 39.60 27.99
N LEU A 144 -1.92 38.50 28.52
CA LEU A 144 -2.19 37.28 27.76
C LEU A 144 -3.19 37.57 26.63
N ASP A 145 -2.87 37.09 25.44
CA ASP A 145 -3.83 37.10 24.35
C ASP A 145 -4.85 35.96 24.48
N GLN A 146 -5.85 35.95 23.61
CA GLN A 146 -6.91 34.94 23.66
C GLN A 146 -6.38 33.52 23.42
N LYS A 147 -5.34 33.33 22.58
CA LYS A 147 -4.74 32.05 22.26
C LYS A 147 -3.94 31.51 23.44
N GLU A 148 -3.11 32.37 24.04
CA GLU A 148 -2.30 32.05 25.22
C GLU A 148 -3.18 31.63 26.40
N THR A 149 -4.27 32.39 26.63
CA THR A 149 -5.26 32.02 27.64
C THR A 149 -5.88 30.66 27.40
N LEU A 150 -6.24 30.33 26.14
CA LEU A 150 -6.82 29.05 25.79
C LEU A 150 -5.82 27.90 26.01
N ILE A 151 -4.55 28.09 25.64
CA ILE A 151 -3.49 27.10 25.81
C ILE A 151 -3.26 26.82 27.30
N LEU A 152 -3.20 27.86 28.14
CA LEU A 152 -3.06 27.70 29.58
C LEU A 152 -4.26 26.97 30.22
N MET A 153 -5.48 27.26 29.78
CA MET A 153 -6.67 26.51 30.21
C MET A 153 -6.61 25.05 29.82
N MET A 154 -6.15 24.72 28.62
CA MET A 154 -5.97 23.34 28.18
C MET A 154 -4.92 22.63 29.02
N ASP A 155 -3.77 23.24 29.33
CA ASP A 155 -2.73 22.69 30.20
C ASP A 155 -3.28 22.36 31.59
N GLN A 156 -4.11 23.21 32.15
CA GLN A 156 -4.75 23.02 33.44
C GLN A 156 -5.71 21.83 33.42
N ILE A 157 -6.54 21.70 32.38
CA ILE A 157 -7.46 20.55 32.20
C ILE A 157 -6.68 19.22 32.07
N VAL A 158 -5.55 19.21 31.37
CA VAL A 158 -4.71 18.03 31.24
C VAL A 158 -4.09 17.63 32.58
N LYS A 159 -3.64 18.58 33.39
CA LYS A 159 -3.07 18.34 34.72
C LYS A 159 -4.08 17.84 35.76
N GLU A 160 -5.35 18.24 35.64
CA GLU A 160 -6.42 17.80 36.54
C GLU A 160 -6.92 16.36 36.24
N LYS A 161 -6.59 15.81 35.06
CA LYS A 161 -7.02 14.47 34.63
C LYS A 161 -5.97 13.37 34.86
N ILE A 162 -4.79 13.72 35.35
CA ILE A 162 -3.70 12.81 35.71
C ILE A 162 -3.61 12.69 37.25
#